data_c2c42b1502ceec4e7fbe464e054327b8
#
_entry.id   c2c42b1502ceec4e7fbe464e054327b8
#
_cell.length_a   1.000
_cell.length_b   1.000
_cell.length_c   1.000
_cell.angle_alpha   90.00
_cell.angle_beta   90.00
_cell.angle_gamma   90.00
#
_symmetry.space_group_name_H-M   'P 1'
#
loop_
_entity.id
_entity.type
_entity.pdbx_description
1 polymer ?
#
loop_
_entity_poly.entity_id
_entity_poly.type
_entity_poly.pdbx_seq_one_letter_code
_entity_poly.pdbx_strand_id
1 'polypeptide(L)'
;MKQDMIVILDLGSTENTVLARQIRDLGVYSEIHPHDITVDELKALNNVKGVILNGGENRIVDGVAVEVNDEIYTCGYPVISVDYPGSKCEVQYAELPNDEVMKDFLFNVCKAEANWNMKNFVADQIELVRKQVGDKKVLLALSGGVDSSVVAALLVKAIGKQLTCVHVNHGLMRKNESENVVEVFGNQLNANLVYVDATDRFLGKLEGVADPEEKRKIIGGEFIRVFEEEARKLEGIEFLGQGTIYPDIIESGTKTAKCVKSHHNVGGLPEDLQFELVEPLAQLFKDEVRACGVELGLPAEMVYRQPFPGPGLGVRCLGAITRERLEALRESDAILREEFANYGLDKKVWQYFTVVPDFKAVGVRNHERSMGYMVVIRAVNTIDAMTASIERIDYDILEKICQRITDEVTSVSRVCYEITPKPVATIEFE
;
A
#
# COMPACT_ATOMS: atom_id res chain seq x y z
N MET A 1 18.06 -13.44 -2.53
CA MET A 1 18.14 -13.16 -1.08
C MET A 1 19.03 -14.16 -0.40
N LYS A 2 19.57 -13.81 0.77
CA LYS A 2 20.48 -14.67 1.54
C LYS A 2 19.78 -15.38 2.71
N GLN A 3 18.53 -15.00 2.98
CA GLN A 3 17.71 -15.56 4.06
C GLN A 3 17.25 -16.98 3.72
N ASP A 4 17.11 -17.81 4.75
CA ASP A 4 16.54 -19.14 4.64
C ASP A 4 15.06 -19.06 4.32
N MET A 5 14.58 -19.91 3.41
CA MET A 5 13.25 -19.81 2.84
C MET A 5 12.45 -21.11 2.98
N ILE A 6 11.18 -20.97 3.32
CA ILE A 6 10.18 -22.02 3.20
C ILE A 6 9.29 -21.72 1.99
N VAL A 7 9.15 -22.71 1.12
CA VAL A 7 8.26 -22.62 -0.04
C VAL A 7 6.90 -23.19 0.32
N ILE A 8 5.85 -22.42 0.10
CA ILE A 8 4.46 -22.84 0.27
C ILE A 8 3.90 -23.12 -1.13
N LEU A 9 3.44 -24.33 -1.38
CA LEU A 9 2.75 -24.66 -2.63
C LEU A 9 1.25 -24.50 -2.43
N ASP A 10 0.65 -23.63 -3.25
CA ASP A 10 -0.78 -23.34 -3.23
C ASP A 10 -1.56 -24.46 -3.93
N LEU A 11 -2.28 -25.26 -3.15
CA LEU A 11 -3.19 -26.31 -3.61
C LEU A 11 -4.65 -25.93 -3.39
N GLY A 12 -4.98 -24.62 -3.45
CA GLY A 12 -6.35 -24.11 -3.31
C GLY A 12 -6.70 -23.67 -1.89
N SER A 13 -5.72 -23.34 -1.07
CA SER A 13 -5.95 -22.80 0.27
C SER A 13 -6.33 -21.32 0.23
N THR A 14 -7.30 -20.92 1.05
CA THR A 14 -7.60 -19.52 1.37
C THR A 14 -6.67 -18.95 2.45
N GLU A 15 -5.87 -19.80 3.10
CA GLU A 15 -5.00 -19.43 4.23
C GLU A 15 -3.51 -19.34 3.87
N ASN A 16 -3.16 -19.35 2.57
CA ASN A 16 -1.75 -19.25 2.12
C ASN A 16 -1.05 -18.03 2.70
N THR A 17 -1.72 -16.88 2.71
CA THR A 17 -1.16 -15.64 3.27
C THR A 17 -1.00 -15.71 4.78
N VAL A 18 -1.93 -16.34 5.49
CA VAL A 18 -1.86 -16.53 6.94
C VAL A 18 -0.66 -17.40 7.30
N LEU A 19 -0.50 -18.54 6.60
CA LEU A 19 0.63 -19.44 6.78
C LEU A 19 1.97 -18.75 6.46
N ALA A 20 2.03 -18.01 5.36
CA ALA A 20 3.25 -17.27 4.98
C ALA A 20 3.64 -16.24 6.05
N ARG A 21 2.69 -15.52 6.61
CA ARG A 21 2.93 -14.55 7.68
C ARG A 21 3.36 -15.22 8.97
N GLN A 22 2.73 -16.33 9.36
CA GLN A 22 3.13 -17.10 10.54
C GLN A 22 4.61 -17.50 10.48
N ILE A 23 5.08 -17.99 9.34
CA ILE A 23 6.49 -18.37 9.14
C ILE A 23 7.41 -17.15 9.25
N ARG A 24 7.01 -16.01 8.66
CA ARG A 24 7.79 -14.77 8.71
C ARG A 24 7.84 -14.14 10.11
N ASP A 25 6.74 -14.23 10.86
CA ASP A 25 6.68 -13.78 12.25
C ASP A 25 7.62 -14.59 13.15
N LEU A 26 7.91 -15.84 12.78
CA LEU A 26 8.93 -16.69 13.41
C LEU A 26 10.37 -16.41 12.92
N GLY A 27 10.55 -15.43 12.03
CA GLY A 27 11.85 -14.98 11.57
C GLY A 27 12.43 -15.77 10.39
N VAL A 28 11.63 -16.58 9.68
CA VAL A 28 12.04 -17.30 8.46
C VAL A 28 11.28 -16.73 7.26
N TYR A 29 11.98 -16.54 6.15
CA TYR A 29 11.34 -16.06 4.92
C TYR A 29 10.45 -17.14 4.29
N SER A 30 9.35 -16.72 3.67
CA SER A 30 8.42 -17.63 2.99
C SER A 30 7.94 -17.05 1.64
N GLU A 31 7.78 -17.92 0.66
CA GLU A 31 7.15 -17.59 -0.64
C GLU A 31 6.05 -18.58 -0.98
N ILE A 32 4.98 -18.06 -1.59
CA ILE A 32 3.86 -18.85 -2.12
C ILE A 32 4.11 -19.08 -3.60
N HIS A 33 4.11 -20.33 -4.02
CA HIS A 33 4.29 -20.77 -5.40
C HIS A 33 3.09 -21.62 -5.86
N PRO A 34 2.83 -21.70 -7.18
CA PRO A 34 1.79 -22.57 -7.71
C PRO A 34 2.12 -24.04 -7.48
N HIS A 35 1.04 -24.85 -7.36
CA HIS A 35 1.15 -26.30 -7.12
C HIS A 35 1.93 -27.06 -8.18
N ASP A 36 1.99 -26.55 -9.39
CA ASP A 36 2.62 -27.19 -10.56
C ASP A 36 4.08 -26.82 -10.78
N ILE A 37 4.73 -26.17 -9.78
CA ILE A 37 6.17 -25.89 -9.80
C ILE A 37 6.95 -27.21 -9.97
N THR A 38 7.93 -27.21 -10.85
CA THR A 38 8.81 -28.37 -11.03
C THR A 38 9.92 -28.42 -9.98
N VAL A 39 10.50 -29.59 -9.77
CA VAL A 39 11.63 -29.74 -8.83
C VAL A 39 12.85 -28.93 -9.28
N ASP A 40 13.06 -28.78 -10.58
CA ASP A 40 14.15 -27.95 -11.11
C ASP A 40 13.92 -26.46 -10.83
N GLU A 41 12.70 -25.97 -11.00
CA GLU A 41 12.33 -24.59 -10.63
C GLU A 41 12.47 -24.39 -9.11
N LEU A 42 12.00 -25.35 -8.29
CA LEU A 42 12.15 -25.31 -6.83
C LEU A 42 13.63 -25.25 -6.42
N LYS A 43 14.50 -26.04 -7.04
CA LYS A 43 15.95 -26.06 -6.77
C LYS A 43 16.68 -24.82 -7.29
N ALA A 44 16.10 -24.12 -8.26
CA ALA A 44 16.63 -22.85 -8.75
C ALA A 44 16.35 -21.67 -7.79
N LEU A 45 15.42 -21.84 -6.83
CA LEU A 45 15.17 -20.87 -5.77
C LEU A 45 16.34 -20.85 -4.78
N ASN A 46 16.65 -19.68 -4.24
CA ASN A 46 17.78 -19.54 -3.33
C ASN A 46 17.39 -19.94 -1.90
N ASN A 47 18.28 -20.68 -1.22
CA ASN A 47 18.21 -20.99 0.21
C ASN A 47 16.91 -21.66 0.69
N VAL A 48 16.28 -22.47 -0.14
CA VAL A 48 15.14 -23.30 0.26
C VAL A 48 15.55 -24.28 1.36
N LYS A 49 14.81 -24.33 2.45
CA LYS A 49 15.03 -25.22 3.60
C LYS A 49 13.91 -26.25 3.78
N GLY A 50 12.71 -25.96 3.31
CA GLY A 50 11.57 -26.85 3.41
C GLY A 50 10.43 -26.44 2.50
N VAL A 51 9.46 -27.32 2.34
CA VAL A 51 8.28 -27.15 1.50
C VAL A 51 7.02 -27.48 2.30
N ILE A 52 5.99 -26.66 2.17
CA ILE A 52 4.67 -26.90 2.76
C ILE A 52 3.65 -26.99 1.63
N LEU A 53 2.95 -28.12 1.53
CA LEU A 53 1.85 -28.34 0.62
C LEU A 53 0.58 -27.87 1.30
N ASN A 54 0.04 -26.71 0.89
CA ASN A 54 -1.10 -26.10 1.56
C ASN A 54 -2.37 -26.23 0.74
N GLY A 55 -3.22 -27.19 1.12
CA GLY A 55 -4.50 -27.47 0.52
C GLY A 55 -5.62 -26.60 1.10
N GLY A 56 -6.86 -26.90 0.72
CA GLY A 56 -8.02 -26.18 1.23
C GLY A 56 -9.28 -26.33 0.39
N GLU A 57 -10.22 -25.41 0.59
CA GLU A 57 -11.56 -25.48 0.02
C GLU A 57 -11.59 -25.43 -1.52
N ASN A 58 -10.66 -24.71 -2.14
CA ASN A 58 -10.61 -24.50 -3.59
C ASN A 58 -9.74 -25.53 -4.33
N ARG A 59 -9.52 -26.69 -3.74
CA ARG A 59 -8.69 -27.74 -4.32
C ARG A 59 -9.27 -28.39 -5.58
N ILE A 60 -10.53 -28.20 -5.86
CA ILE A 60 -11.17 -28.72 -7.07
C ILE A 60 -11.47 -27.55 -8.00
N VAL A 61 -10.81 -27.51 -9.14
CA VAL A 61 -11.00 -26.52 -10.20
C VAL A 61 -11.55 -27.23 -11.43
N ASP A 62 -12.72 -26.81 -11.93
CA ASP A 62 -13.41 -27.40 -13.08
C ASP A 62 -13.62 -28.94 -12.96
N GLY A 63 -13.82 -29.43 -11.73
CA GLY A 63 -14.03 -30.84 -11.44
C GLY A 63 -12.75 -31.69 -11.40
N VAL A 64 -11.57 -31.06 -11.52
CA VAL A 64 -10.26 -31.71 -11.41
C VAL A 64 -9.60 -31.29 -10.10
N ALA A 65 -9.06 -32.27 -9.36
CA ALA A 65 -8.31 -31.97 -8.15
C ALA A 65 -6.96 -31.30 -8.49
N VAL A 66 -6.64 -30.23 -7.77
CA VAL A 66 -5.32 -29.60 -7.81
C VAL A 66 -4.36 -30.53 -7.05
N GLU A 67 -3.36 -31.03 -7.72
CA GLU A 67 -2.37 -31.95 -7.17
C GLU A 67 -0.95 -31.43 -7.42
N VAL A 68 -0.04 -31.78 -6.52
CA VAL A 68 1.37 -31.50 -6.67
C VAL A 68 2.05 -32.57 -7.49
N ASN A 69 3.12 -32.23 -8.22
CA ASN A 69 3.95 -33.22 -8.89
C ASN A 69 4.55 -34.19 -7.87
N ASP A 70 4.44 -35.50 -8.12
CA ASP A 70 4.97 -36.56 -7.25
C ASP A 70 6.47 -36.42 -6.93
N GLU A 71 7.24 -35.83 -7.80
CA GLU A 71 8.67 -35.59 -7.59
C GLU A 71 8.94 -34.61 -6.43
N ILE A 72 7.97 -33.78 -6.04
CA ILE A 72 8.09 -32.85 -4.91
C ILE A 72 8.27 -33.61 -3.59
N TYR A 73 7.63 -34.78 -3.43
CA TYR A 73 7.80 -35.60 -2.22
C TYR A 73 9.22 -36.14 -2.04
N THR A 74 10.04 -36.14 -3.09
CA THR A 74 11.41 -36.62 -3.12
C THR A 74 12.42 -35.56 -3.56
N CYS A 75 12.05 -34.29 -3.47
CA CYS A 75 12.86 -33.15 -3.96
C CYS A 75 14.18 -32.93 -3.17
N GLY A 76 14.32 -33.57 -2.01
CA GLY A 76 15.51 -33.48 -1.15
C GLY A 76 15.34 -32.45 -0.01
N TYR A 77 14.24 -31.78 0.07
CA TYR A 77 13.86 -30.92 1.20
C TYR A 77 12.85 -31.62 2.11
N PRO A 78 12.77 -31.29 3.42
CA PRO A 78 11.64 -31.65 4.25
C PRO A 78 10.32 -31.14 3.67
N VAL A 79 9.31 -32.03 3.55
CA VAL A 79 7.98 -31.70 3.01
C VAL A 79 6.91 -32.09 4.02
N ILE A 80 6.05 -31.15 4.36
CA ILE A 80 4.83 -31.39 5.15
C ILE A 80 3.60 -30.96 4.37
N SER A 81 2.41 -31.41 4.78
CA SER A 81 1.17 -30.98 4.20
C SER A 81 0.17 -30.46 5.24
N VAL A 82 -0.63 -29.49 4.84
CA VAL A 82 -1.70 -28.87 5.64
C VAL A 82 -2.97 -28.93 4.81
N ASP A 83 -4.07 -29.40 5.38
CA ASP A 83 -5.39 -29.55 4.75
C ASP A 83 -5.33 -30.13 3.30
N TYR A 84 -4.49 -31.14 3.15
CA TYR A 84 -4.31 -31.80 1.84
C TYR A 84 -4.60 -33.31 1.95
N PRO A 85 -5.89 -33.72 1.91
CA PRO A 85 -6.29 -35.12 1.88
C PRO A 85 -5.70 -35.85 0.64
N GLY A 86 -5.05 -36.96 0.85
CA GLY A 86 -4.34 -37.72 -0.21
C GLY A 86 -2.88 -37.33 -0.37
N SER A 87 -2.34 -36.43 0.45
CA SER A 87 -0.92 -36.16 0.54
C SER A 87 -0.11 -37.43 0.83
N LYS A 88 1.09 -37.51 0.24
CA LYS A 88 2.07 -38.59 0.48
C LYS A 88 3.12 -38.20 1.52
N CYS A 89 2.97 -37.03 2.18
CA CYS A 89 3.86 -36.59 3.26
C CYS A 89 3.76 -37.53 4.47
N GLU A 90 4.88 -37.76 5.14
CA GLU A 90 4.90 -38.48 6.42
C GLU A 90 4.20 -37.69 7.52
N VAL A 91 4.34 -36.36 7.49
CA VAL A 91 3.73 -35.44 8.43
C VAL A 91 2.64 -34.64 7.72
N GLN A 92 1.42 -34.76 8.23
CA GLN A 92 0.21 -34.14 7.66
C GLN A 92 -0.59 -33.49 8.78
N TYR A 93 -1.08 -32.28 8.54
CA TYR A 93 -1.94 -31.54 9.46
C TYR A 93 -3.31 -31.29 8.79
N ALA A 94 -4.38 -31.45 9.54
CA ALA A 94 -5.74 -31.19 9.05
C ALA A 94 -6.10 -29.70 9.03
N GLU A 95 -5.35 -28.88 9.75
CA GLU A 95 -5.51 -27.43 9.88
C GLU A 95 -4.15 -26.79 10.07
N LEU A 96 -4.07 -25.45 10.01
CA LEU A 96 -2.81 -24.73 10.20
C LEU A 96 -2.18 -25.07 11.54
N PRO A 97 -0.90 -25.52 11.57
CA PRO A 97 -0.19 -25.80 12.80
C PRO A 97 -0.06 -24.55 13.67
N ASN A 98 -0.09 -24.75 14.99
CA ASN A 98 0.24 -23.67 15.91
C ASN A 98 1.74 -23.32 15.86
N ASP A 99 2.13 -22.22 16.52
CA ASP A 99 3.51 -21.70 16.47
C ASP A 99 4.55 -22.68 17.05
N GLU A 100 4.19 -23.52 18.04
CA GLU A 100 5.13 -24.48 18.62
C GLU A 100 5.48 -25.57 17.61
N VAL A 101 4.48 -26.10 16.93
CA VAL A 101 4.65 -27.11 15.87
C VAL A 101 5.38 -26.51 14.66
N MET A 102 5.02 -25.29 14.29
CA MET A 102 5.68 -24.60 13.19
C MET A 102 7.16 -24.32 13.52
N LYS A 103 7.50 -23.90 14.73
CA LYS A 103 8.89 -23.74 15.18
C LYS A 103 9.67 -25.04 15.12
N ASP A 104 9.07 -26.16 15.53
CA ASP A 104 9.73 -27.47 15.44
C ASP A 104 10.06 -27.84 13.98
N PHE A 105 9.09 -27.66 13.07
CA PHE A 105 9.33 -27.87 11.65
C PHE A 105 10.43 -26.96 11.09
N LEU A 106 10.37 -25.67 11.35
CA LEU A 106 11.32 -24.69 10.83
C LEU A 106 12.75 -24.93 11.35
N PHE A 107 12.91 -25.07 12.67
CA PHE A 107 14.23 -25.04 13.28
C PHE A 107 14.83 -26.43 13.55
N ASN A 108 13.99 -27.42 13.84
CA ASN A 108 14.47 -28.76 14.16
C ASN A 108 14.46 -29.69 12.94
N VAL A 109 13.48 -29.58 12.05
CA VAL A 109 13.38 -30.43 10.86
C VAL A 109 14.10 -29.78 9.67
N CYS A 110 13.70 -28.56 9.28
CA CYS A 110 14.29 -27.83 8.15
C CYS A 110 15.67 -27.25 8.43
N LYS A 111 16.07 -27.12 9.71
CA LYS A 111 17.33 -26.47 10.13
C LYS A 111 17.47 -25.05 9.58
N ALA A 112 16.37 -24.35 9.44
CA ALA A 112 16.36 -22.95 9.02
C ALA A 112 16.88 -22.05 10.16
N GLU A 113 17.48 -20.94 9.78
CA GLU A 113 17.89 -19.88 10.71
C GLU A 113 16.84 -18.76 10.74
N ALA A 114 16.60 -18.17 11.92
CA ALA A 114 15.72 -17.01 12.07
C ALA A 114 16.43 -15.73 11.59
N ASN A 115 16.65 -15.61 10.28
CA ASN A 115 17.42 -14.54 9.67
C ASN A 115 16.57 -13.59 8.81
N TRP A 116 15.24 -13.79 8.75
CA TRP A 116 14.30 -12.85 8.15
C TRP A 116 13.99 -11.70 9.12
N ASN A 117 14.51 -10.52 8.81
CA ASN A 117 14.24 -9.26 9.50
C ASN A 117 14.55 -8.09 8.56
N MET A 118 14.04 -6.90 8.85
CA MET A 118 14.16 -5.77 7.94
C MET A 118 15.59 -5.25 7.79
N LYS A 119 16.44 -5.39 8.78
CA LYS A 119 17.87 -5.03 8.67
C LYS A 119 18.58 -5.89 7.61
N ASN A 120 18.39 -7.19 7.66
CA ASN A 120 18.97 -8.11 6.68
C ASN A 120 18.34 -7.91 5.30
N PHE A 121 17.02 -7.74 5.24
CA PHE A 121 16.31 -7.45 3.99
C PHE A 121 16.84 -6.18 3.32
N VAL A 122 16.95 -5.07 4.04
CA VAL A 122 17.47 -3.80 3.51
C VAL A 122 18.89 -3.96 2.98
N ALA A 123 19.76 -4.66 3.72
CA ALA A 123 21.13 -4.90 3.29
C ALA A 123 21.18 -5.69 1.97
N ASP A 124 20.41 -6.76 1.86
CA ASP A 124 20.34 -7.58 0.64
C ASP A 124 19.73 -6.82 -0.53
N GLN A 125 18.64 -6.08 -0.30
CA GLN A 125 18.01 -5.30 -1.36
C GLN A 125 18.92 -4.20 -1.91
N ILE A 126 19.70 -3.54 -1.07
CA ILE A 126 20.71 -2.57 -1.52
C ILE A 126 21.71 -3.24 -2.48
N GLU A 127 22.20 -4.43 -2.17
CA GLU A 127 23.12 -5.17 -3.05
C GLU A 127 22.44 -5.57 -4.36
N LEU A 128 21.22 -6.09 -4.29
CA LEU A 128 20.44 -6.50 -5.47
C LEU A 128 20.15 -5.33 -6.40
N VAL A 129 19.68 -4.21 -5.86
CA VAL A 129 19.41 -2.98 -6.63
C VAL A 129 20.69 -2.48 -7.29
N ARG A 130 21.82 -2.41 -6.56
CA ARG A 130 23.11 -2.00 -7.14
C ARG A 130 23.55 -2.89 -8.30
N LYS A 131 23.35 -4.20 -8.16
CA LYS A 131 23.67 -5.16 -9.22
C LYS A 131 22.76 -5.02 -10.43
N GLN A 132 21.47 -4.79 -10.21
CA GLN A 132 20.47 -4.62 -11.28
C GLN A 132 20.69 -3.33 -12.04
N VAL A 133 20.84 -2.22 -11.32
CA VAL A 133 20.90 -0.87 -11.90
C VAL A 133 22.28 -0.55 -12.49
N GLY A 134 23.36 -1.06 -11.86
CA GLY A 134 24.72 -0.75 -12.30
C GLY A 134 25.01 0.75 -12.26
N ASP A 135 25.44 1.30 -13.38
CA ASP A 135 25.75 2.74 -13.57
C ASP A 135 24.58 3.55 -14.16
N LYS A 136 23.42 2.90 -14.36
CA LYS A 136 22.26 3.50 -14.99
C LYS A 136 21.46 4.38 -14.03
N LYS A 137 20.49 5.12 -14.56
CA LYS A 137 19.62 6.00 -13.78
C LYS A 137 18.23 5.41 -13.60
N VAL A 138 17.64 5.69 -12.45
CA VAL A 138 16.30 5.26 -12.05
C VAL A 138 15.41 6.48 -11.91
N LEU A 139 14.20 6.42 -12.44
CA LEU A 139 13.11 7.37 -12.22
C LEU A 139 12.10 6.77 -11.25
N LEU A 140 11.57 7.56 -10.34
CA LEU A 140 10.53 7.15 -9.39
C LEU A 140 9.45 8.23 -9.28
N ALA A 141 8.20 7.83 -9.45
CA ALA A 141 7.06 8.66 -9.08
C ALA A 141 6.87 8.63 -7.56
N LEU A 142 7.16 9.73 -6.88
CA LEU A 142 7.08 9.84 -5.42
C LEU A 142 5.73 10.45 -5.05
N SER A 143 4.71 9.60 -4.85
CA SER A 143 3.35 10.05 -4.52
C SER A 143 3.19 10.59 -3.10
N GLY A 144 4.17 10.37 -2.21
CA GLY A 144 4.05 10.61 -0.77
C GLY A 144 3.32 9.50 0.00
N GLY A 145 2.86 8.45 -0.69
CA GLY A 145 2.35 7.21 -0.06
C GLY A 145 3.47 6.42 0.61
N VAL A 146 3.10 5.49 1.51
CA VAL A 146 4.08 4.69 2.27
C VAL A 146 5.02 3.93 1.34
N ASP A 147 4.47 3.22 0.34
CA ASP A 147 5.25 2.34 -0.52
C ASP A 147 6.25 3.13 -1.37
N SER A 148 5.80 4.17 -2.07
CA SER A 148 6.70 5.03 -2.86
C SER A 148 7.77 5.70 -1.99
N SER A 149 7.44 6.05 -0.75
CA SER A 149 8.39 6.63 0.21
C SER A 149 9.46 5.64 0.65
N VAL A 150 9.07 4.39 0.93
CA VAL A 150 10.02 3.33 1.31
C VAL A 150 10.90 2.93 0.12
N VAL A 151 10.34 2.82 -1.09
CA VAL A 151 11.12 2.63 -2.33
C VAL A 151 12.13 3.75 -2.50
N ALA A 152 11.71 5.02 -2.37
CA ALA A 152 12.61 6.16 -2.50
C ALA A 152 13.76 6.11 -1.49
N ALA A 153 13.47 5.86 -0.22
CA ALA A 153 14.48 5.79 0.83
C ALA A 153 15.48 4.65 0.60
N LEU A 154 14.99 3.47 0.17
CA LEU A 154 15.85 2.33 -0.16
C LEU A 154 16.73 2.62 -1.38
N LEU A 155 16.16 3.17 -2.45
CA LEU A 155 16.89 3.51 -3.66
C LEU A 155 17.91 4.63 -3.42
N VAL A 156 17.59 5.66 -2.62
CA VAL A 156 18.56 6.69 -2.20
C VAL A 156 19.77 6.03 -1.52
N LYS A 157 19.52 5.07 -0.62
CA LYS A 157 20.58 4.35 0.10
C LYS A 157 21.39 3.41 -0.80
N ALA A 158 20.75 2.83 -1.81
CA ALA A 158 21.39 1.90 -2.73
C ALA A 158 22.22 2.61 -3.81
N ILE A 159 21.65 3.59 -4.49
CA ILE A 159 22.20 4.18 -5.73
C ILE A 159 22.37 5.72 -5.67
N GLY A 160 21.96 6.34 -4.57
CA GLY A 160 22.19 7.79 -4.34
C GLY A 160 21.64 8.67 -5.47
N LYS A 161 22.51 9.46 -6.08
CA LYS A 161 22.14 10.46 -7.11
C LYS A 161 21.77 9.85 -8.49
N GLN A 162 21.89 8.53 -8.69
CA GLN A 162 21.35 7.87 -9.88
C GLN A 162 19.82 7.81 -9.83
N LEU A 163 19.21 7.96 -8.65
CA LEU A 163 17.76 8.09 -8.49
C LEU A 163 17.31 9.52 -8.73
N THR A 164 16.30 9.70 -9.57
CA THR A 164 15.51 10.93 -9.68
C THR A 164 14.08 10.63 -9.22
N CYS A 165 13.64 11.33 -8.18
CA CYS A 165 12.26 11.29 -7.70
C CYS A 165 11.46 12.44 -8.30
N VAL A 166 10.28 12.17 -8.84
CA VAL A 166 9.34 13.20 -9.29
C VAL A 166 8.14 13.20 -8.35
N HIS A 167 7.92 14.30 -7.66
CA HIS A 167 6.73 14.55 -6.84
C HIS A 167 5.82 15.56 -7.52
N VAL A 168 4.59 15.16 -7.81
CA VAL A 168 3.58 16.01 -8.42
C VAL A 168 2.57 16.45 -7.36
N ASN A 169 2.55 17.74 -7.06
CA ASN A 169 1.47 18.35 -6.29
C ASN A 169 0.31 18.66 -7.24
N HIS A 170 -0.73 17.82 -7.20
CA HIS A 170 -1.94 18.00 -8.01
C HIS A 170 -3.03 18.85 -7.32
N GLY A 171 -2.72 19.47 -6.19
CA GLY A 171 -3.64 20.32 -5.45
C GLY A 171 -4.73 19.58 -4.64
N LEU A 172 -4.79 18.25 -4.73
CA LEU A 172 -5.75 17.39 -4.00
C LEU A 172 -5.09 16.65 -2.84
N MET A 173 -3.89 17.09 -2.43
CA MET A 173 -3.18 16.56 -1.27
C MET A 173 -3.74 17.14 0.03
N ARG A 174 -3.54 16.42 1.13
CA ARG A 174 -3.83 16.94 2.48
C ARG A 174 -2.92 18.13 2.81
N LYS A 175 -3.29 18.86 3.85
CA LYS A 175 -2.50 20.02 4.32
C LYS A 175 -1.05 19.61 4.61
N ASN A 176 -0.10 20.37 4.09
CA ASN A 176 1.35 20.22 4.26
C ASN A 176 1.93 18.87 3.77
N GLU A 177 1.19 18.09 2.99
CA GLU A 177 1.65 16.75 2.59
C GLU A 177 2.78 16.82 1.56
N SER A 178 2.66 17.67 0.55
CA SER A 178 3.72 17.88 -0.45
C SER A 178 4.96 18.55 0.16
N GLU A 179 4.75 19.49 1.06
CA GLU A 179 5.83 20.16 1.80
C GLU A 179 6.63 19.16 2.65
N ASN A 180 5.96 18.22 3.31
CA ASN A 180 6.60 17.15 4.07
C ASN A 180 7.41 16.21 3.16
N VAL A 181 6.92 15.90 1.96
CA VAL A 181 7.69 15.11 0.98
C VAL A 181 8.96 15.84 0.59
N VAL A 182 8.89 17.14 0.30
CA VAL A 182 10.06 17.95 -0.06
C VAL A 182 11.04 18.01 1.11
N GLU A 183 10.56 18.20 2.33
CA GLU A 183 11.42 18.26 3.52
C GLU A 183 12.15 16.94 3.76
N VAL A 184 11.44 15.80 3.74
CA VAL A 184 12.07 14.50 4.01
C VAL A 184 13.00 14.08 2.88
N PHE A 185 12.55 14.11 1.63
CA PHE A 185 13.35 13.59 0.52
C PHE A 185 14.32 14.60 -0.07
N GLY A 186 13.94 15.86 -0.15
CA GLY A 186 14.81 16.92 -0.66
C GLY A 186 15.89 17.32 0.33
N ASN A 187 15.50 17.65 1.57
CA ASN A 187 16.41 18.24 2.55
C ASN A 187 17.10 17.19 3.44
N GLN A 188 16.34 16.26 4.04
CA GLN A 188 16.91 15.31 5.00
C GLN A 188 17.64 14.14 4.32
N LEU A 189 17.03 13.51 3.32
CA LEU A 189 17.63 12.39 2.57
C LEU A 189 18.48 12.85 1.38
N ASN A 190 18.47 14.14 1.06
CA ASN A 190 19.23 14.72 -0.06
C ASN A 190 19.04 13.94 -1.38
N ALA A 191 17.81 13.49 -1.65
CA ALA A 191 17.47 12.85 -2.92
C ALA A 191 17.54 13.86 -4.07
N ASN A 192 17.68 13.38 -5.29
CA ASN A 192 17.47 14.21 -6.48
C ASN A 192 15.96 14.31 -6.72
N LEU A 193 15.31 15.34 -6.17
CA LEU A 193 13.87 15.53 -6.16
C LEU A 193 13.46 16.62 -7.15
N VAL A 194 12.62 16.25 -8.10
CA VAL A 194 11.90 17.17 -8.99
C VAL A 194 10.51 17.39 -8.40
N TYR A 195 10.24 18.59 -7.93
CA TYR A 195 8.94 19.00 -7.43
C TYR A 195 8.17 19.72 -8.54
N VAL A 196 6.97 19.25 -8.84
CA VAL A 196 6.09 19.84 -9.86
C VAL A 196 4.79 20.33 -9.20
N ASP A 197 4.58 21.64 -9.17
CA ASP A 197 3.27 22.18 -8.81
C ASP A 197 2.37 22.21 -10.03
N ALA A 198 1.44 21.27 -10.09
CA ALA A 198 0.45 21.14 -11.15
C ALA A 198 -0.97 21.49 -10.67
N THR A 199 -1.11 22.14 -9.51
CA THR A 199 -2.39 22.46 -8.86
C THR A 199 -3.39 23.07 -9.82
N ASP A 200 -3.02 24.15 -10.51
CA ASP A 200 -3.93 24.87 -11.42
C ASP A 200 -4.32 24.02 -12.64
N ARG A 201 -3.41 23.18 -13.10
CA ARG A 201 -3.61 22.27 -14.24
C ARG A 201 -4.66 21.20 -13.90
N PHE A 202 -4.56 20.56 -12.73
CA PHE A 202 -5.53 19.55 -12.29
C PHE A 202 -6.87 20.17 -11.97
N LEU A 203 -6.90 21.23 -11.17
CA LEU A 203 -8.16 21.88 -10.79
C LEU A 203 -8.89 22.48 -11.98
N GLY A 204 -8.18 23.03 -12.98
CA GLY A 204 -8.77 23.51 -14.22
C GLY A 204 -9.45 22.40 -15.04
N LYS A 205 -8.87 21.20 -15.08
CA LYS A 205 -9.48 20.04 -15.77
C LYS A 205 -10.66 19.43 -14.99
N LEU A 206 -10.72 19.62 -13.70
CA LEU A 206 -11.79 19.13 -12.81
C LEU A 206 -12.93 20.13 -12.66
N GLU A 207 -12.82 21.32 -13.26
CA GLU A 207 -13.86 22.34 -13.17
C GLU A 207 -15.18 21.82 -13.76
N GLY A 208 -16.24 21.84 -12.94
CA GLY A 208 -17.58 21.37 -13.31
C GLY A 208 -17.75 19.85 -13.38
N VAL A 209 -16.70 19.06 -13.15
CA VAL A 209 -16.76 17.59 -13.17
C VAL A 209 -17.28 17.08 -11.84
N ALA A 210 -18.49 16.49 -11.83
CA ALA A 210 -19.15 15.98 -10.63
C ALA A 210 -19.16 14.45 -10.53
N ASP A 211 -19.04 13.73 -11.64
CA ASP A 211 -19.03 12.27 -11.68
C ASP A 211 -17.73 11.71 -11.06
N PRO A 212 -17.82 10.81 -10.06
CA PRO A 212 -16.64 10.29 -9.37
C PRO A 212 -15.68 9.53 -10.28
N GLU A 213 -16.17 8.74 -11.23
CA GLU A 213 -15.34 7.97 -12.15
C GLU A 213 -14.65 8.88 -13.16
N GLU A 214 -15.32 9.93 -13.62
CA GLU A 214 -14.72 10.94 -14.48
C GLU A 214 -13.60 11.69 -13.74
N LYS A 215 -13.83 12.09 -12.48
CA LYS A 215 -12.77 12.67 -11.63
C LYS A 215 -11.54 11.75 -11.55
N ARG A 216 -11.73 10.47 -11.24
CA ARG A 216 -10.63 9.50 -11.15
C ARG A 216 -9.86 9.38 -12.45
N LYS A 217 -10.56 9.29 -13.58
CA LYS A 217 -9.94 9.20 -14.91
C LYS A 217 -9.13 10.45 -15.25
N ILE A 218 -9.68 11.64 -14.96
CA ILE A 218 -8.98 12.91 -15.21
C ILE A 218 -7.73 13.00 -14.34
N ILE A 219 -7.85 12.73 -13.03
CA ILE A 219 -6.73 12.81 -12.10
C ILE A 219 -5.63 11.81 -12.49
N GLY A 220 -5.98 10.55 -12.72
CA GLY A 220 -5.02 9.52 -13.12
C GLY A 220 -4.36 9.82 -14.46
N GLY A 221 -5.15 10.17 -15.48
CA GLY A 221 -4.63 10.49 -16.80
C GLY A 221 -3.74 11.74 -16.82
N GLU A 222 -4.08 12.75 -16.03
CA GLU A 222 -3.27 13.95 -15.95
C GLU A 222 -1.97 13.75 -15.19
N PHE A 223 -2.02 12.92 -14.13
CA PHE A 223 -0.80 12.54 -13.40
C PHE A 223 0.21 11.86 -14.34
N ILE A 224 -0.25 10.93 -15.17
CA ILE A 224 0.60 10.24 -16.16
C ILE A 224 1.23 11.24 -17.13
N ARG A 225 0.44 12.21 -17.65
CA ARG A 225 0.95 13.23 -18.60
C ARG A 225 2.02 14.12 -17.95
N VAL A 226 1.78 14.59 -16.73
CA VAL A 226 2.76 15.41 -16.01
C VAL A 226 4.03 14.62 -15.76
N PHE A 227 3.89 13.36 -15.34
CA PHE A 227 5.04 12.49 -15.09
C PHE A 227 5.82 12.20 -16.38
N GLU A 228 5.15 11.95 -17.49
CA GLU A 228 5.76 11.76 -18.81
C GLU A 228 6.53 13.01 -19.26
N GLU A 229 5.92 14.19 -19.11
CA GLU A 229 6.57 15.46 -19.45
C GLU A 229 7.87 15.67 -18.66
N GLU A 230 7.89 15.32 -17.39
CA GLU A 230 9.10 15.39 -16.58
C GLU A 230 10.11 14.29 -16.94
N ALA A 231 9.64 13.07 -17.20
CA ALA A 231 10.51 11.97 -17.64
C ALA A 231 11.27 12.31 -18.93
N ARG A 232 10.59 12.95 -19.89
CA ARG A 232 11.19 13.37 -21.18
C ARG A 232 12.25 14.46 -21.08
N LYS A 233 12.28 15.21 -19.96
CA LYS A 233 13.33 16.22 -19.69
C LYS A 233 14.62 15.59 -19.13
N LEU A 234 14.55 14.32 -18.71
CA LEU A 234 15.63 13.61 -18.06
C LEU A 234 16.35 12.70 -19.07
N GLU A 235 17.67 12.80 -19.12
CA GLU A 235 18.49 11.99 -20.02
C GLU A 235 19.07 10.76 -19.31
N GLY A 236 19.13 9.64 -20.04
CA GLY A 236 19.79 8.41 -19.59
C GLY A 236 19.04 7.66 -18.50
N ILE A 237 17.70 7.81 -18.42
CA ILE A 237 16.86 7.00 -17.55
C ILE A 237 16.59 5.67 -18.27
N GLU A 238 16.93 4.55 -17.61
CA GLU A 238 16.67 3.21 -18.15
C GLU A 238 15.73 2.41 -17.24
N PHE A 239 15.59 2.80 -15.98
CA PHE A 239 14.79 2.10 -15.00
C PHE A 239 13.68 2.97 -14.39
N LEU A 240 12.54 2.33 -14.10
CA LEU A 240 11.43 2.90 -13.33
C LEU A 240 11.32 2.17 -11.98
N GLY A 241 11.45 2.90 -10.88
CA GLY A 241 11.19 2.40 -9.54
C GLY A 241 9.70 2.26 -9.30
N GLN A 242 9.27 1.15 -8.69
CA GLN A 242 7.87 0.87 -8.42
C GLN A 242 7.66 0.29 -7.03
N GLY A 243 6.54 0.67 -6.41
CA GLY A 243 6.15 0.27 -5.07
C GLY A 243 5.29 -1.01 -5.02
N THR A 244 5.49 -1.95 -5.95
CA THR A 244 4.85 -3.27 -5.92
C THR A 244 5.19 -3.99 -4.62
N ILE A 245 4.20 -4.56 -3.96
CA ILE A 245 4.35 -5.33 -2.73
C ILE A 245 3.90 -6.79 -2.94
N TYR A 246 4.19 -7.67 -1.98
CA TYR A 246 3.95 -9.11 -2.14
C TYR A 246 2.47 -9.48 -2.38
N PRO A 247 1.48 -8.87 -1.72
CA PRO A 247 0.07 -9.10 -2.06
C PRO A 247 -0.28 -8.83 -3.52
N ASP A 248 0.28 -7.77 -4.13
CA ASP A 248 0.04 -7.44 -5.55
C ASP A 248 0.50 -8.58 -6.48
N ILE A 249 1.57 -9.27 -6.10
CA ILE A 249 2.12 -10.40 -6.86
C ILE A 249 1.22 -11.64 -6.70
N ILE A 250 0.77 -11.92 -5.47
CA ILE A 250 -0.08 -13.09 -5.19
C ILE A 250 -1.43 -12.95 -5.90
N GLU A 251 -2.08 -11.79 -5.79
CA GLU A 251 -3.38 -11.52 -6.43
C GLU A 251 -3.30 -11.58 -7.95
N SER A 252 -2.14 -11.26 -8.52
CA SER A 252 -1.90 -11.30 -9.96
C SER A 252 -1.80 -12.70 -10.54
N GLY A 253 -1.67 -13.73 -9.70
CA GLY A 253 -1.44 -15.10 -10.12
C GLY A 253 -0.07 -15.32 -10.78
N THR A 254 0.67 -16.31 -10.36
CA THR A 254 2.05 -16.56 -10.75
C THR A 254 2.28 -16.82 -12.24
N LYS A 255 1.28 -17.28 -12.99
CA LYS A 255 1.38 -17.51 -14.45
C LYS A 255 0.90 -16.31 -15.31
N THR A 256 0.16 -15.39 -14.75
CA THR A 256 -0.39 -14.20 -15.43
C THR A 256 0.32 -12.89 -15.05
N ALA A 257 1.41 -12.94 -14.33
CA ALA A 257 2.19 -11.76 -13.92
C ALA A 257 2.57 -10.82 -15.09
N LYS A 258 2.58 -11.30 -16.34
CA LYS A 258 2.69 -10.45 -17.54
C LYS A 258 1.43 -9.61 -17.83
N CYS A 259 0.25 -10.03 -17.36
CA CYS A 259 -1.03 -9.34 -17.66
C CYS A 259 -1.36 -8.26 -16.61
N VAL A 260 -0.93 -8.43 -15.36
CA VAL A 260 -1.19 -7.48 -14.26
C VAL A 260 -0.20 -6.31 -14.23
N LYS A 261 0.95 -6.46 -14.89
CA LYS A 261 1.87 -5.33 -15.15
C LYS A 261 1.20 -4.11 -15.81
N SER A 262 -0.03 -4.23 -16.32
CA SER A 262 -0.77 -3.12 -16.94
C SER A 262 -1.65 -2.29 -15.98
N HIS A 263 -1.95 -2.76 -14.75
CA HIS A 263 -2.92 -2.06 -13.90
C HIS A 263 -2.31 -1.33 -12.67
N HIS A 264 -1.13 -1.75 -12.20
CA HIS A 264 -0.40 -1.09 -11.10
C HIS A 264 0.83 -0.30 -11.56
N ASN A 265 1.21 -0.46 -12.81
CA ASN A 265 2.20 0.43 -13.41
C ASN A 265 1.59 1.83 -13.55
N VAL A 266 2.45 2.82 -13.68
CA VAL A 266 2.18 4.03 -14.46
C VAL A 266 1.80 3.54 -15.87
N GLY A 267 0.76 2.70 -15.94
CA GLY A 267 0.21 2.05 -17.11
C GLY A 267 -0.53 3.07 -17.92
N GLY A 268 0.17 3.65 -18.88
CA GLY A 268 -0.27 4.75 -19.70
C GLY A 268 0.93 5.58 -20.18
N LEU A 269 2.15 5.22 -19.74
CA LEU A 269 3.35 5.78 -20.38
C LEU A 269 3.36 5.32 -21.85
N PRO A 270 3.69 6.23 -22.79
CA PRO A 270 3.78 5.91 -24.20
C PRO A 270 4.78 4.77 -24.48
N GLU A 271 4.52 4.02 -25.54
CA GLU A 271 5.36 2.87 -25.93
C GLU A 271 6.83 3.24 -26.23
N ASP A 272 7.11 4.51 -26.48
CA ASP A 272 8.46 5.04 -26.70
C ASP A 272 9.22 5.32 -25.38
N LEU A 273 8.54 5.32 -24.23
CA LEU A 273 9.15 5.38 -22.90
C LEU A 273 9.15 3.98 -22.26
N GLN A 274 10.07 3.13 -22.73
CA GLN A 274 10.26 1.80 -22.19
C GLN A 274 11.31 1.83 -21.09
N PHE A 275 10.91 1.47 -19.86
CA PHE A 275 11.80 1.33 -18.73
C PHE A 275 11.80 -0.12 -18.22
N GLU A 276 12.94 -0.58 -17.78
CA GLU A 276 13.00 -1.77 -16.93
C GLU A 276 12.52 -1.41 -15.51
N LEU A 277 11.84 -2.35 -14.84
CA LEU A 277 11.30 -2.12 -13.50
C LEU A 277 12.31 -2.45 -12.41
N VAL A 278 12.37 -1.60 -11.39
CA VAL A 278 13.03 -1.86 -10.10
C VAL A 278 11.95 -1.88 -9.03
N GLU A 279 11.66 -3.07 -8.49
CA GLU A 279 10.56 -3.34 -7.55
C GLU A 279 11.12 -3.87 -6.22
N PRO A 280 11.79 -3.03 -5.42
CA PRO A 280 12.56 -3.50 -4.29
C PRO A 280 11.70 -3.98 -3.10
N LEU A 281 10.38 -3.74 -3.12
CA LEU A 281 9.46 -4.16 -2.06
C LEU A 281 8.59 -5.35 -2.44
N ALA A 282 8.80 -5.95 -3.62
CA ALA A 282 7.98 -7.01 -4.20
C ALA A 282 7.84 -8.27 -3.30
N GLN A 283 8.70 -8.42 -2.32
CA GLN A 283 8.73 -9.56 -1.39
C GLN A 283 8.11 -9.24 -0.02
N LEU A 284 7.68 -7.99 0.23
CA LEU A 284 7.19 -7.54 1.53
C LEU A 284 5.67 -7.49 1.60
N PHE A 285 5.11 -7.94 2.72
CA PHE A 285 3.76 -7.58 3.12
C PHE A 285 3.71 -6.11 3.58
N LYS A 286 2.50 -5.55 3.67
CA LYS A 286 2.30 -4.13 3.98
C LYS A 286 2.87 -3.69 5.33
N ASP A 287 2.78 -4.53 6.34
CA ASP A 287 3.36 -4.31 7.66
C ASP A 287 4.90 -4.39 7.63
N GLU A 288 5.46 -5.32 6.85
CA GLU A 288 6.90 -5.42 6.61
C GLU A 288 7.43 -4.19 5.85
N VAL A 289 6.67 -3.64 4.88
CA VAL A 289 7.01 -2.37 4.21
C VAL A 289 7.12 -1.23 5.23
N ARG A 290 6.19 -1.16 6.18
CA ARG A 290 6.26 -0.16 7.26
C ARG A 290 7.48 -0.36 8.15
N ALA A 291 7.74 -1.60 8.57
CA ALA A 291 8.93 -1.93 9.35
C ALA A 291 10.24 -1.62 8.59
N CYS A 292 10.27 -1.88 7.28
CA CYS A 292 11.36 -1.51 6.39
C CYS A 292 11.56 0.01 6.32
N GLY A 293 10.47 0.79 6.26
CA GLY A 293 10.53 2.25 6.30
C GLY A 293 11.16 2.79 7.59
N VAL A 294 10.83 2.18 8.73
CA VAL A 294 11.46 2.51 10.04
C VAL A 294 12.95 2.19 10.02
N GLU A 295 13.34 1.01 9.53
CA GLU A 295 14.75 0.59 9.41
C GLU A 295 15.56 1.53 8.48
N LEU A 296 14.91 2.08 7.47
CA LEU A 296 15.49 3.07 6.56
C LEU A 296 15.59 4.48 7.17
N GLY A 297 14.99 4.72 8.33
CA GLY A 297 15.01 6.00 9.05
C GLY A 297 13.95 7.00 8.59
N LEU A 298 12.89 6.55 7.93
CA LEU A 298 11.76 7.43 7.60
C LEU A 298 10.99 7.84 8.86
N PRO A 299 10.42 9.06 8.91
CA PRO A 299 9.60 9.51 10.03
C PRO A 299 8.41 8.57 10.27
N ALA A 300 8.12 8.28 11.54
CA ALA A 300 7.01 7.40 11.91
C ALA A 300 5.65 7.88 11.37
N GLU A 301 5.42 9.19 11.33
CA GLU A 301 4.22 9.81 10.77
C GLU A 301 4.03 9.50 9.28
N MET A 302 5.11 9.36 8.53
CA MET A 302 5.08 8.99 7.11
C MET A 302 4.82 7.49 6.95
N VAL A 303 5.44 6.66 7.78
CA VAL A 303 5.37 5.19 7.70
C VAL A 303 4.04 4.65 8.18
N TYR A 304 3.51 5.17 9.30
CA TYR A 304 2.27 4.69 9.92
C TYR A 304 1.04 5.52 9.56
N ARG A 305 1.14 6.35 8.51
CA ARG A 305 -0.01 7.11 8.02
C ARG A 305 -1.17 6.19 7.65
N GLN A 306 -2.39 6.68 7.89
CA GLN A 306 -3.59 5.99 7.45
C GLN A 306 -3.69 5.93 5.91
N PRO A 307 -4.47 5.00 5.33
CA PRO A 307 -4.72 4.95 3.90
C PRO A 307 -5.21 6.30 3.35
N PHE A 308 -4.77 6.63 2.14
CA PHE A 308 -5.21 7.82 1.43
C PHE A 308 -5.49 7.44 -0.03
N PRO A 309 -6.65 7.80 -0.59
CA PRO A 309 -7.02 7.36 -1.93
C PRO A 309 -6.12 8.00 -3.00
N GLY A 310 -5.91 7.28 -4.11
CA GLY A 310 -5.11 7.77 -5.23
C GLY A 310 -5.57 9.14 -5.77
N PRO A 311 -6.89 9.40 -5.93
CA PRO A 311 -7.40 10.71 -6.34
C PRO A 311 -7.29 11.80 -5.26
N GLY A 312 -6.75 11.48 -4.09
CA GLY A 312 -6.58 12.42 -2.99
C GLY A 312 -7.91 12.93 -2.44
N LEU A 313 -7.94 14.21 -2.07
CA LEU A 313 -9.15 14.88 -1.58
C LEU A 313 -10.25 15.02 -2.66
N GLY A 314 -9.96 14.69 -3.92
CA GLY A 314 -10.92 14.79 -5.01
C GLY A 314 -12.18 13.94 -4.81
N VAL A 315 -12.06 12.76 -4.16
CA VAL A 315 -13.18 11.86 -3.84
C VAL A 315 -13.81 12.11 -2.47
N ARG A 316 -13.34 13.14 -1.76
CA ARG A 316 -13.89 13.61 -0.48
C ARG A 316 -14.53 15.00 -0.59
N CYS A 317 -14.27 15.70 -1.69
CA CYS A 317 -14.98 16.91 -2.11
C CYS A 317 -16.09 16.48 -3.07
N LEU A 318 -17.28 16.14 -2.53
CA LEU A 318 -18.36 15.52 -3.29
C LEU A 318 -18.93 16.45 -4.37
N GLY A 319 -19.25 15.86 -5.53
CA GLY A 319 -19.69 16.66 -6.68
C GLY A 319 -18.53 17.45 -7.31
N ALA A 320 -18.84 18.51 -8.07
CA ALA A 320 -17.81 19.31 -8.75
C ALA A 320 -16.91 20.03 -7.75
N ILE A 321 -15.59 19.91 -7.91
CA ILE A 321 -14.61 20.46 -6.98
C ILE A 321 -14.53 21.98 -7.15
N THR A 322 -14.61 22.73 -6.05
CA THR A 322 -14.29 24.16 -6.00
C THR A 322 -13.14 24.42 -5.03
N ARG A 323 -12.34 25.46 -5.29
CA ARG A 323 -11.21 25.81 -4.42
C ARG A 323 -11.65 26.11 -2.98
N GLU A 324 -12.77 26.84 -2.82
CA GLU A 324 -13.32 27.17 -1.49
C GLU A 324 -13.68 25.92 -0.71
N ARG A 325 -14.35 24.96 -1.36
CA ARG A 325 -14.79 23.73 -0.73
C ARG A 325 -13.63 22.76 -0.47
N LEU A 326 -12.69 22.69 -1.41
CA LEU A 326 -11.46 21.91 -1.24
C LEU A 326 -10.62 22.43 -0.06
N GLU A 327 -10.57 23.75 0.12
CA GLU A 327 -9.86 24.34 1.27
C GLU A 327 -10.58 24.03 2.58
N ALA A 328 -11.93 24.15 2.61
CA ALA A 328 -12.73 23.76 3.77
C ALA A 328 -12.50 22.28 4.15
N LEU A 329 -12.40 21.39 3.16
CA LEU A 329 -12.09 19.99 3.34
C LEU A 329 -10.66 19.79 3.89
N ARG A 330 -9.67 20.44 3.32
CA ARG A 330 -8.26 20.33 3.72
C ARG A 330 -8.04 20.79 5.16
N GLU A 331 -8.60 21.93 5.54
CA GLU A 331 -8.48 22.47 6.89
C GLU A 331 -9.25 21.61 7.91
N SER A 332 -10.48 21.21 7.61
CA SER A 332 -11.27 20.35 8.51
C SER A 332 -10.63 18.96 8.71
N ASP A 333 -10.03 18.37 7.66
CA ASP A 333 -9.29 17.12 7.77
C ASP A 333 -8.03 17.27 8.63
N ALA A 334 -7.33 18.38 8.52
CA ALA A 334 -6.17 18.68 9.34
C ALA A 334 -6.52 18.77 10.83
N ILE A 335 -7.62 19.50 11.15
CA ILE A 335 -8.14 19.62 12.53
C ILE A 335 -8.54 18.24 13.08
N LEU A 336 -9.28 17.45 12.29
CA LEU A 336 -9.68 16.10 12.70
C LEU A 336 -8.47 15.22 13.03
N ARG A 337 -7.45 15.23 12.18
CA ARG A 337 -6.22 14.44 12.39
C ARG A 337 -5.45 14.89 13.63
N GLU A 338 -5.35 16.18 13.86
CA GLU A 338 -4.71 16.74 15.04
C GLU A 338 -5.42 16.31 16.33
N GLU A 339 -6.76 16.47 16.38
CA GLU A 339 -7.52 16.04 17.58
C GLU A 339 -7.47 14.53 17.78
N PHE A 340 -7.54 13.72 16.72
CA PHE A 340 -7.39 12.27 16.85
C PHE A 340 -6.02 11.89 17.43
N ALA A 341 -4.96 12.56 17.01
CA ALA A 341 -3.62 12.35 17.59
C ALA A 341 -3.56 12.77 19.06
N ASN A 342 -4.15 13.93 19.43
CA ASN A 342 -4.19 14.43 20.80
C ASN A 342 -4.88 13.44 21.77
N TYR A 343 -5.89 12.72 21.30
CA TYR A 343 -6.62 11.71 22.06
C TYR A 343 -6.15 10.26 21.84
N GLY A 344 -5.07 10.05 21.05
CA GLY A 344 -4.53 8.73 20.74
C GLY A 344 -5.44 7.86 19.87
N LEU A 345 -6.42 8.45 19.20
CA LEU A 345 -7.34 7.76 18.28
C LEU A 345 -6.67 7.43 16.94
N ASP A 346 -5.64 8.19 16.56
CA ASP A 346 -4.83 7.95 15.36
C ASP A 346 -4.18 6.56 15.31
N LYS A 347 -3.97 5.93 16.48
CA LYS A 347 -3.41 4.58 16.63
C LYS A 347 -4.47 3.49 16.78
N LYS A 348 -5.74 3.86 16.99
CA LYS A 348 -6.85 2.92 17.22
C LYS A 348 -7.79 2.81 16.06
N VAL A 349 -7.97 3.90 15.31
CA VAL A 349 -8.93 3.99 14.21
C VAL A 349 -8.20 3.72 12.90
N TRP A 350 -8.66 2.72 12.15
CA TRP A 350 -8.00 2.29 10.93
C TRP A 350 -7.96 3.36 9.85
N GLN A 351 -9.11 4.05 9.63
CA GLN A 351 -9.19 5.19 8.72
C GLN A 351 -10.22 6.21 9.22
N TYR A 352 -9.87 7.48 9.15
CA TYR A 352 -10.72 8.59 9.54
C TYR A 352 -10.41 9.81 8.68
N PHE A 353 -11.43 10.56 8.31
CA PHE A 353 -11.30 11.69 7.41
C PHE A 353 -12.55 12.56 7.46
N THR A 354 -12.47 13.74 6.84
CA THR A 354 -13.61 14.59 6.57
C THR A 354 -14.02 14.53 5.11
N VAL A 355 -15.30 14.83 4.87
CA VAL A 355 -15.91 14.92 3.54
C VAL A 355 -16.72 16.21 3.48
N VAL A 356 -16.70 16.90 2.34
CA VAL A 356 -17.48 18.14 2.15
C VAL A 356 -18.43 17.97 0.96
N PRO A 357 -19.74 17.81 1.20
CA PRO A 357 -20.77 17.72 0.17
C PRO A 357 -20.97 19.05 -0.59
N ASP A 358 -21.55 18.96 -1.80
CA ASP A 358 -21.80 20.11 -2.66
C ASP A 358 -23.12 20.83 -2.31
N PHE A 359 -23.26 21.23 -1.04
CA PHE A 359 -24.36 22.12 -0.62
C PHE A 359 -23.96 22.93 0.61
N LYS A 360 -24.64 24.05 0.78
CA LYS A 360 -24.51 24.92 1.96
C LYS A 360 -25.76 24.84 2.82
N ALA A 361 -25.58 24.89 4.12
CA ALA A 361 -26.67 24.94 5.10
C ALA A 361 -26.66 26.26 5.85
N VAL A 362 -27.82 26.62 6.38
CA VAL A 362 -27.96 27.82 7.21
C VAL A 362 -27.24 27.66 8.53
N GLY A 363 -26.43 28.62 8.89
CA GLY A 363 -25.80 28.81 10.19
C GLY A 363 -26.04 30.21 10.75
N VAL A 364 -25.43 30.48 11.89
CA VAL A 364 -25.37 31.81 12.50
C VAL A 364 -23.93 32.13 12.81
N ARG A 365 -23.41 33.23 12.31
CA ARG A 365 -22.05 33.74 12.59
C ARG A 365 -22.12 35.23 12.89
N ASN A 366 -21.49 35.67 13.97
CA ASN A 366 -21.51 37.07 14.42
C ASN A 366 -22.94 37.62 14.59
N HIS A 367 -23.87 36.79 15.13
CA HIS A 367 -25.27 37.09 15.34
C HIS A 367 -26.11 37.28 14.06
N GLU A 368 -25.53 37.00 12.88
CA GLU A 368 -26.23 37.10 11.59
C GLU A 368 -26.39 35.71 10.96
N ARG A 369 -27.43 35.54 10.15
CA ARG A 369 -27.61 34.33 9.34
C ARG A 369 -26.53 34.25 8.29
N SER A 370 -25.92 33.09 8.19
CA SER A 370 -24.90 32.80 7.20
C SER A 370 -25.20 31.45 6.49
N MET A 371 -24.61 31.27 5.32
CA MET A 371 -24.63 29.99 4.59
C MET A 371 -23.22 29.43 4.55
N GLY A 372 -23.06 28.24 5.09
CA GLY A 372 -21.75 27.55 5.10
C GLY A 372 -21.87 26.10 4.69
N TYR A 373 -20.73 25.50 4.34
CA TYR A 373 -20.66 24.09 4.00
C TYR A 373 -20.94 23.19 5.21
N MET A 374 -21.39 21.99 4.92
CA MET A 374 -21.42 20.90 5.89
C MET A 374 -20.11 20.13 5.79
N VAL A 375 -19.53 19.76 6.92
CA VAL A 375 -18.44 18.77 7.03
C VAL A 375 -19.01 17.50 7.60
N VAL A 376 -18.71 16.37 6.97
CA VAL A 376 -19.05 15.05 7.48
C VAL A 376 -17.77 14.37 7.94
N ILE A 377 -17.73 13.94 9.19
CA ILE A 377 -16.64 13.14 9.77
C ILE A 377 -16.99 11.68 9.57
N ARG A 378 -16.04 10.91 9.07
CA ARG A 378 -16.10 9.44 8.98
C ARG A 378 -14.91 8.82 9.70
N ALA A 379 -15.17 7.81 10.52
CA ALA A 379 -14.15 7.04 11.22
C ALA A 379 -14.56 5.57 11.26
N VAL A 380 -13.73 4.68 10.71
CA VAL A 380 -14.06 3.27 10.52
C VAL A 380 -12.90 2.37 10.92
N ASN A 381 -13.27 1.16 11.37
CA ASN A 381 -12.35 0.05 11.60
C ASN A 381 -12.69 -1.13 10.70
N THR A 382 -11.65 -1.77 10.18
CA THR A 382 -11.77 -2.97 9.33
C THR A 382 -10.52 -3.83 9.49
N ILE A 383 -10.66 -5.11 9.14
CA ILE A 383 -9.54 -6.07 9.08
C ILE A 383 -9.09 -6.23 7.62
N ASP A 384 -10.03 -6.35 6.70
CA ASP A 384 -9.81 -6.76 5.31
C ASP A 384 -10.32 -5.75 4.27
N ALA A 385 -10.85 -4.63 4.72
CA ALA A 385 -11.56 -3.63 3.91
C ALA A 385 -12.83 -4.14 3.18
N MET A 386 -13.20 -5.40 3.31
CA MET A 386 -14.45 -5.95 2.73
C MET A 386 -15.65 -5.52 3.58
N THR A 387 -15.51 -5.59 4.89
CA THR A 387 -16.47 -5.07 5.85
C THR A 387 -15.82 -4.00 6.71
N ALA A 388 -16.58 -3.01 7.17
CA ALA A 388 -16.09 -1.99 8.08
C ALA A 388 -17.16 -1.58 9.09
N SER A 389 -16.78 -1.50 10.35
CA SER A 389 -17.60 -0.94 11.42
C SER A 389 -17.24 0.52 11.64
N ILE A 390 -18.20 1.31 12.13
CA ILE A 390 -17.92 2.68 12.57
C ILE A 390 -17.20 2.65 13.93
N GLU A 391 -16.27 3.58 14.13
CA GLU A 391 -15.71 3.83 15.46
C GLU A 391 -16.70 4.62 16.32
N ARG A 392 -16.79 4.28 17.58
CA ARG A 392 -17.62 5.00 18.57
C ARG A 392 -16.78 6.08 19.25
N ILE A 393 -16.73 7.24 18.63
CA ILE A 393 -16.00 8.39 19.18
C ILE A 393 -16.79 8.98 20.35
N ASP A 394 -16.10 9.32 21.43
CA ASP A 394 -16.69 10.07 22.56
C ASP A 394 -17.26 11.41 22.08
N TYR A 395 -18.45 11.74 22.58
CA TYR A 395 -19.14 12.97 22.21
C TYR A 395 -18.35 14.24 22.58
N ASP A 396 -17.65 14.25 23.72
CA ASP A 396 -16.83 15.39 24.14
C ASP A 396 -15.70 15.66 23.11
N ILE A 397 -15.13 14.59 22.52
CA ILE A 397 -14.14 14.71 21.45
C ILE A 397 -14.79 15.22 20.17
N LEU A 398 -15.96 14.70 19.78
CA LEU A 398 -16.69 15.17 18.59
C LEU A 398 -17.11 16.63 18.73
N GLU A 399 -17.58 17.06 19.91
CA GLU A 399 -17.91 18.45 20.21
C GLU A 399 -16.68 19.35 20.08
N LYS A 400 -15.52 18.91 20.61
CA LYS A 400 -14.26 19.64 20.48
C LYS A 400 -13.85 19.82 19.02
N ILE A 401 -13.92 18.75 18.23
CA ILE A 401 -13.61 18.79 16.79
C ILE A 401 -14.60 19.72 16.07
N CYS A 402 -15.90 19.59 16.36
CA CYS A 402 -16.94 20.43 15.78
C CYS A 402 -16.70 21.91 16.08
N GLN A 403 -16.39 22.25 17.32
CA GLN A 403 -16.10 23.62 17.73
C GLN A 403 -14.89 24.16 16.96
N ARG A 404 -13.78 23.43 16.92
CA ARG A 404 -12.58 23.85 16.19
C ARG A 404 -12.87 24.06 14.70
N ILE A 405 -13.52 23.08 14.04
CA ILE A 405 -13.84 23.20 12.61
C ILE A 405 -14.70 24.44 12.34
N THR A 406 -15.74 24.69 13.15
CA THR A 406 -16.63 25.83 12.92
C THR A 406 -15.98 27.14 13.25
N ASP A 407 -15.05 27.22 14.20
CA ASP A 407 -14.33 28.43 14.57
C ASP A 407 -13.20 28.76 13.58
N GLU A 408 -12.39 27.76 13.21
CA GLU A 408 -11.17 27.92 12.40
C GLU A 408 -11.50 27.94 10.89
N VAL A 409 -12.51 27.17 10.43
CA VAL A 409 -12.90 27.08 9.01
C VAL A 409 -14.17 27.88 8.77
N THR A 410 -14.01 29.16 8.48
CA THR A 410 -15.12 30.12 8.44
C THR A 410 -16.19 29.87 7.37
N SER A 411 -15.86 29.08 6.35
CA SER A 411 -16.80 28.65 5.30
C SER A 411 -17.69 27.47 5.71
N VAL A 412 -17.46 26.87 6.90
CA VAL A 412 -18.23 25.72 7.43
C VAL A 412 -19.26 26.21 8.45
N SER A 413 -20.49 25.69 8.36
CA SER A 413 -21.58 26.00 9.30
C SER A 413 -22.11 24.80 10.07
N ARG A 414 -21.79 23.57 9.64
CA ARG A 414 -22.26 22.33 10.28
C ARG A 414 -21.22 21.24 10.22
N VAL A 415 -21.19 20.41 11.27
CA VAL A 415 -20.40 19.18 11.33
C VAL A 415 -21.32 18.03 11.68
N CYS A 416 -21.23 16.92 10.94
CA CYS A 416 -21.97 15.69 11.16
C CYS A 416 -21.02 14.52 11.33
N TYR A 417 -21.45 13.48 12.04
CA TYR A 417 -20.74 12.21 12.12
C TYR A 417 -21.51 11.13 11.37
N GLU A 418 -20.86 10.46 10.41
CA GLU A 418 -21.45 9.43 9.57
C GLU A 418 -21.35 8.07 10.27
N ILE A 419 -22.47 7.37 10.43
CA ILE A 419 -22.58 6.16 11.27
C ILE A 419 -22.92 4.89 10.48
N THR A 420 -22.91 4.92 9.14
CA THR A 420 -23.28 3.76 8.33
C THR A 420 -22.09 2.81 8.17
N PRO A 421 -22.22 1.52 8.52
CA PRO A 421 -21.17 0.54 8.31
C PRO A 421 -21.03 0.14 6.82
N LYS A 422 -19.95 -0.55 6.50
CA LYS A 422 -19.79 -1.25 5.23
C LYS A 422 -20.04 -2.76 5.43
N PRO A 423 -20.96 -3.42 4.69
CA PRO A 423 -22.03 -2.78 3.93
C PRO A 423 -23.05 -2.10 4.86
N VAL A 424 -23.90 -1.20 4.50
CA VAL A 424 -24.44 -0.79 3.19
C VAL A 424 -23.60 0.31 2.52
N ALA A 425 -22.91 1.17 3.30
CA ALA A 425 -22.02 2.19 2.76
C ALA A 425 -20.71 1.58 2.20
N THR A 426 -19.91 2.42 1.54
CA THR A 426 -18.50 2.17 1.24
C THR A 426 -17.62 2.82 2.30
N ILE A 427 -16.29 2.66 2.25
CA ILE A 427 -15.37 3.39 3.14
C ILE A 427 -15.28 4.84 2.69
N GLU A 428 -14.85 5.08 1.44
CA GLU A 428 -14.89 6.41 0.83
C GLU A 428 -16.31 6.73 0.33
N PHE A 429 -16.62 8.01 0.14
CA PHE A 429 -17.95 8.46 -0.32
C PHE A 429 -18.08 8.44 -1.85
N GLU A 430 -16.98 8.65 -2.56
CA GLU A 430 -16.90 8.59 -4.02
C GLU A 430 -15.81 7.63 -4.50
#